data_6c85fa6f97203777f50d0df64c2ebd7c
#
_entry.id   6c85fa6f97203777f50d0df64c2ebd7c
#
_cell.length_a   1.000
_cell.length_b   1.000
_cell.length_c   1.000
_cell.angle_alpha   90.00
_cell.angle_beta   90.00
_cell.angle_gamma   90.00
#
_symmetry.space_group_name_H-M   'P 1'
#
loop_
_entity.id
_entity.type
_entity.pdbx_description
1 polymer ?
#
loop_
_entity_poly.entity_id
_entity_poly.type
_entity_poly.pdbx_seq_one_letter_code
_entity_poly.pdbx_strand_id
1 'polypeptide(L)'
;MKKDIPTIKNKNYIQKMPNDPTTQTKKPSHSSEIITRLYLIEREQKENDITIKKWADSLLLKLIKKLFKGAFDISFKAKQTAIYFHCIKVLLKIDPVLVISQLLSLDDVNVKLITYLRDTQKEKICTDAIYIFESVFSKRNECKELFTQDFIMSLFELIDLIEDDLNFESAVKVLMLSEHNNFVKVYHIHRNARVFNEILIRLINKEDNQDKMIKMFKCLNNILDNEKDNILYTTDIESLIDIIIIKLQIAESKLMPFIIDITEKITNYPEYYKTMYKIDELLNLFEDFAYNNTVEELVKLKSKKIIEQLSQSKREKL
;
A
#
# COMPACT_ATOMS: atom_id res chain seq x y z
N MET A 1 21.77 -34.03 -13.90
CA MET A 1 20.79 -34.45 -12.87
C MET A 1 19.64 -33.45 -12.90
N LYS A 2 18.53 -33.80 -13.54
CA LYS A 2 17.29 -33.01 -13.57
C LYS A 2 16.52 -33.32 -12.28
N LYS A 3 16.22 -32.30 -11.46
CA LYS A 3 15.36 -32.45 -10.29
C LYS A 3 13.93 -32.20 -10.75
N ASP A 4 13.09 -33.21 -10.63
CA ASP A 4 11.65 -33.17 -10.89
C ASP A 4 10.96 -32.28 -9.84
N ILE A 5 10.22 -31.28 -10.33
CA ILE A 5 9.34 -30.44 -9.53
C ILE A 5 8.01 -31.17 -9.39
N PRO A 6 7.49 -31.41 -8.18
CA PRO A 6 6.22 -32.11 -8.01
C PRO A 6 5.05 -31.21 -8.42
N THR A 7 4.31 -31.67 -9.42
CA THR A 7 3.06 -31.04 -9.87
C THR A 7 1.97 -31.26 -8.81
N ILE A 8 1.58 -30.20 -8.13
CA ILE A 8 0.44 -30.20 -7.19
C ILE A 8 -0.85 -30.34 -8.01
N LYS A 9 -1.42 -31.53 -8.00
CA LYS A 9 -2.77 -31.78 -8.53
C LYS A 9 -3.80 -31.17 -7.58
N ASN A 10 -4.40 -30.06 -8.00
CA ASN A 10 -5.58 -29.46 -7.36
C ASN A 10 -6.73 -30.49 -7.40
N LYS A 11 -6.96 -31.16 -6.29
CA LYS A 11 -8.17 -31.96 -6.07
C LYS A 11 -9.33 -31.03 -5.76
N ASN A 12 -10.29 -31.00 -6.70
CA ASN A 12 -11.61 -30.36 -6.52
C ASN A 12 -12.31 -30.90 -5.26
N TYR A 13 -12.26 -30.16 -4.17
CA TYR A 13 -13.13 -30.39 -3.03
C TYR A 13 -14.47 -29.65 -3.24
N ILE A 14 -15.28 -30.18 -4.15
CA ILE A 14 -16.74 -29.94 -4.08
C ILE A 14 -17.25 -30.96 -3.04
N GLN A 15 -17.23 -30.57 -1.76
CA GLN A 15 -17.99 -31.33 -0.75
C GLN A 15 -19.47 -31.12 -1.02
N LYS A 16 -20.12 -32.20 -1.49
CA LYS A 16 -21.60 -32.31 -1.49
C LYS A 16 -22.10 -32.06 -0.06
N MET A 17 -22.86 -30.99 0.12
CA MET A 17 -23.66 -30.82 1.33
C MET A 17 -24.67 -31.98 1.41
N PRO A 18 -24.84 -32.60 2.56
CA PRO A 18 -25.88 -33.63 2.72
C PRO A 18 -27.26 -33.01 2.48
N ASN A 19 -28.01 -33.59 1.57
CA ASN A 19 -29.42 -33.28 1.34
C ASN A 19 -30.23 -33.75 2.57
N ASP A 20 -30.61 -32.84 3.43
CA ASP A 20 -31.58 -33.07 4.48
C ASP A 20 -32.98 -32.74 3.91
N PRO A 21 -33.90 -33.69 3.72
CA PRO A 21 -35.16 -33.48 2.99
C PRO A 21 -36.25 -32.73 3.78
N THR A 22 -35.95 -32.24 4.97
CA THR A 22 -36.96 -31.59 5.84
C THR A 22 -36.81 -30.08 5.98
N THR A 23 -35.85 -29.46 5.37
CA THR A 23 -35.68 -27.99 5.38
C THR A 23 -36.46 -27.38 4.23
N GLN A 24 -37.60 -26.79 4.50
CA GLN A 24 -38.28 -25.88 3.57
C GLN A 24 -37.26 -24.88 3.04
N THR A 25 -36.89 -25.02 1.76
CA THR A 25 -35.96 -24.13 1.09
C THR A 25 -36.58 -22.73 1.02
N LYS A 26 -36.31 -21.90 2.03
CA LYS A 26 -36.53 -20.45 1.90
C LYS A 26 -35.74 -20.03 0.67
N LYS A 27 -36.42 -19.51 -0.38
CA LYS A 27 -35.76 -18.92 -1.53
C LYS A 27 -34.66 -17.99 -1.00
N PRO A 28 -33.39 -18.12 -1.48
CA PRO A 28 -32.31 -17.25 -1.02
C PRO A 28 -32.76 -15.80 -1.18
N SER A 29 -32.53 -14.98 -0.16
CA SER A 29 -32.90 -13.56 -0.28
C SER A 29 -32.13 -12.96 -1.46
N HIS A 30 -32.74 -12.05 -2.20
CA HIS A 30 -32.10 -11.39 -3.36
C HIS A 30 -30.69 -10.88 -3.04
N SER A 31 -30.44 -10.47 -1.80
CA SER A 31 -29.12 -10.05 -1.32
C SER A 31 -28.10 -11.19 -1.21
N SER A 32 -28.50 -12.42 -0.87
CA SER A 32 -27.57 -13.56 -0.81
C SER A 32 -27.13 -13.99 -2.22
N GLU A 33 -28.02 -13.87 -3.18
CA GLU A 33 -27.70 -14.12 -4.59
C GLU A 33 -26.70 -13.08 -5.13
N ILE A 34 -26.90 -11.80 -4.82
CA ILE A 34 -25.96 -10.74 -5.22
C ILE A 34 -24.57 -10.94 -4.61
N ILE A 35 -24.50 -11.26 -3.32
CA ILE A 35 -23.23 -11.54 -2.62
C ILE A 35 -22.50 -12.71 -3.30
N THR A 36 -23.23 -13.78 -3.62
CA THR A 36 -22.68 -14.94 -4.31
C THR A 36 -22.16 -14.57 -5.71
N ARG A 37 -22.90 -13.74 -6.46
CA ARG A 37 -22.47 -13.26 -7.78
C ARG A 37 -21.24 -12.38 -7.71
N LEU A 38 -21.15 -11.44 -6.76
CA LEU A 38 -19.97 -10.60 -6.58
C LEU A 38 -18.72 -11.43 -6.25
N TYR A 39 -18.85 -12.42 -5.39
CA TYR A 39 -17.76 -13.33 -5.06
C TYR A 39 -17.30 -14.16 -6.28
N LEU A 40 -18.24 -14.58 -7.14
CA LEU A 40 -17.92 -15.33 -8.35
C LEU A 40 -17.30 -14.45 -9.44
N ILE A 41 -17.70 -13.18 -9.58
CA ILE A 41 -17.17 -12.25 -10.59
C ILE A 41 -15.65 -12.10 -10.43
N GLU A 42 -15.15 -11.86 -9.22
CA GLU A 42 -13.71 -11.73 -9.01
C GLU A 42 -12.97 -13.06 -9.21
N ARG A 43 -13.57 -14.17 -8.74
CA ARG A 43 -12.96 -15.49 -8.87
C ARG A 43 -12.81 -15.94 -10.32
N GLU A 44 -13.74 -15.53 -11.19
CA GLU A 44 -13.74 -15.87 -12.62
C GLU A 44 -13.02 -14.83 -13.47
N GLN A 45 -12.49 -13.73 -12.89
CA GLN A 45 -11.83 -12.60 -13.58
C GLN A 45 -12.67 -12.01 -14.72
N LYS A 46 -13.98 -12.12 -14.64
CA LYS A 46 -14.89 -11.53 -15.65
C LYS A 46 -15.15 -10.07 -15.30
N GLU A 47 -14.27 -9.18 -15.75
CA GLU A 47 -14.34 -7.72 -15.53
C GLU A 47 -15.57 -7.02 -16.16
N ASN A 48 -16.44 -7.72 -16.88
CA ASN A 48 -17.44 -7.12 -17.76
C ASN A 48 -18.90 -7.33 -17.37
N ASP A 49 -19.24 -7.59 -16.10
CA ASP A 49 -20.66 -7.63 -15.75
C ASP A 49 -21.24 -6.21 -15.63
N ILE A 50 -21.73 -5.71 -16.77
CA ILE A 50 -22.37 -4.41 -16.97
C ILE A 50 -23.56 -4.19 -16.00
N THR A 51 -24.05 -5.24 -15.36
CA THR A 51 -25.22 -5.22 -14.46
C THR A 51 -25.00 -4.37 -13.22
N ILE A 52 -23.77 -4.34 -12.69
CA ILE A 52 -23.47 -3.59 -11.46
C ILE A 52 -23.47 -2.08 -11.71
N LYS A 53 -22.98 -1.63 -12.85
CA LYS A 53 -23.00 -0.21 -13.25
C LYS A 53 -24.41 0.37 -13.47
N LYS A 54 -25.43 -0.48 -13.52
CA LYS A 54 -26.83 -0.09 -13.72
C LYS A 54 -27.66 -0.05 -12.43
N TRP A 55 -27.07 -0.34 -11.28
CA TRP A 55 -27.81 -0.29 -10.02
C TRP A 55 -28.14 1.16 -9.64
N ALA A 56 -29.39 1.39 -9.27
CA ALA A 56 -29.76 2.69 -8.71
C ALA A 56 -29.00 2.90 -7.38
N ASP A 57 -28.51 4.13 -7.14
CA ASP A 57 -27.72 4.49 -5.96
C ASP A 57 -28.35 4.04 -4.65
N SER A 58 -29.68 4.10 -4.53
CA SER A 58 -30.42 3.65 -3.35
C SER A 58 -30.31 2.15 -3.09
N LEU A 59 -30.17 1.34 -4.13
CA LEU A 59 -30.03 -0.11 -4.02
C LEU A 59 -28.62 -0.48 -3.64
N LEU A 60 -27.64 0.20 -4.24
CA LEU A 60 -26.22 0.04 -3.90
C LEU A 60 -25.94 0.47 -2.45
N LEU A 61 -26.50 1.59 -1.98
CA LEU A 61 -26.40 2.02 -0.59
C LEU A 61 -26.95 0.97 0.37
N LYS A 62 -28.13 0.40 0.08
CA LYS A 62 -28.73 -0.67 0.92
C LYS A 62 -27.84 -1.91 0.95
N LEU A 63 -27.24 -2.28 -0.18
CA LEU A 63 -26.32 -3.40 -0.27
C LEU A 63 -25.05 -3.13 0.53
N ILE A 64 -24.41 -1.98 0.35
CA ILE A 64 -23.18 -1.60 1.07
C ILE A 64 -23.44 -1.59 2.59
N LYS A 65 -24.55 -0.96 3.03
CA LYS A 65 -24.95 -0.98 4.45
C LYS A 65 -25.09 -2.40 4.99
N LYS A 66 -25.70 -3.29 4.21
CA LYS A 66 -25.88 -4.71 4.62
C LYS A 66 -24.56 -5.46 4.68
N LEU A 67 -23.70 -5.29 3.67
CA LEU A 67 -22.37 -5.90 3.61
C LEU A 67 -21.52 -5.41 4.79
N PHE A 68 -21.48 -4.10 5.00
CA PHE A 68 -20.71 -3.49 6.07
C PHE A 68 -21.21 -3.93 7.46
N LYS A 69 -22.54 -3.91 7.70
CA LYS A 69 -23.10 -4.43 8.94
C LYS A 69 -22.74 -5.90 9.16
N GLY A 70 -22.85 -6.73 8.12
CA GLY A 70 -22.50 -8.15 8.19
C GLY A 70 -21.00 -8.38 8.45
N ALA A 71 -20.12 -7.54 7.91
CA ALA A 71 -18.67 -7.65 8.15
C ALA A 71 -18.29 -7.44 9.63
N PHE A 72 -19.08 -6.65 10.38
CA PHE A 72 -18.83 -6.36 11.80
C PHE A 72 -19.79 -7.08 12.75
N ASP A 73 -20.64 -7.99 12.25
CA ASP A 73 -21.54 -8.76 13.10
C ASP A 73 -20.76 -9.89 13.80
N ILE A 74 -20.66 -9.76 15.12
CA ILE A 74 -19.92 -10.70 15.99
C ILE A 74 -20.53 -12.13 15.94
N SER A 75 -21.79 -12.25 15.55
CA SER A 75 -22.45 -13.55 15.43
C SER A 75 -21.97 -14.39 14.24
N PHE A 76 -21.29 -13.75 13.27
CA PHE A 76 -20.79 -14.42 12.08
C PHE A 76 -19.43 -15.07 12.30
N LYS A 77 -19.24 -16.23 11.66
CA LYS A 77 -17.93 -16.88 11.62
C LYS A 77 -16.96 -16.07 10.76
N ALA A 78 -15.67 -16.13 11.08
CA ALA A 78 -14.60 -15.43 10.34
C ALA A 78 -14.69 -15.58 8.80
N LYS A 79 -15.11 -16.76 8.33
CA LYS A 79 -15.33 -17.02 6.90
C LYS A 79 -16.42 -16.14 6.28
N GLN A 80 -17.50 -15.86 7.01
CA GLN A 80 -18.57 -15.00 6.52
C GLN A 80 -18.15 -13.53 6.52
N THR A 81 -17.46 -13.09 7.57
CA THR A 81 -16.84 -11.76 7.64
C THR A 81 -15.92 -11.51 6.45
N ALA A 82 -15.06 -12.48 6.11
CA ALA A 82 -14.18 -12.40 4.96
C ALA A 82 -14.94 -12.24 3.64
N ILE A 83 -16.06 -12.96 3.45
CA ILE A 83 -16.89 -12.81 2.25
C ILE A 83 -17.47 -11.40 2.14
N TYR A 84 -17.93 -10.80 3.25
CA TYR A 84 -18.47 -9.45 3.22
C TYR A 84 -17.41 -8.39 2.86
N PHE A 85 -16.23 -8.44 3.47
CA PHE A 85 -15.13 -7.54 3.11
C PHE A 85 -14.70 -7.73 1.66
N HIS A 86 -14.60 -8.97 1.22
CA HIS A 86 -14.28 -9.30 -0.16
C HIS A 86 -15.28 -8.69 -1.16
N CYS A 87 -16.58 -8.81 -0.90
CA CYS A 87 -17.62 -8.19 -1.71
C CYS A 87 -17.49 -6.65 -1.78
N ILE A 88 -17.18 -6.00 -0.64
CA ILE A 88 -16.95 -4.54 -0.62
C ILE A 88 -15.71 -4.18 -1.45
N LYS A 89 -14.62 -4.94 -1.33
CA LYS A 89 -13.40 -4.75 -2.14
C LYS A 89 -13.70 -4.87 -3.64
N VAL A 90 -14.49 -5.86 -4.04
CA VAL A 90 -14.89 -6.04 -5.45
C VAL A 90 -15.69 -4.83 -5.93
N LEU A 91 -16.66 -4.35 -5.14
CA LEU A 91 -17.42 -3.15 -5.48
C LEU A 91 -16.52 -1.92 -5.60
N LEU A 92 -15.53 -1.75 -4.72
CA LEU A 92 -14.55 -0.67 -4.80
C LEU A 92 -13.70 -0.73 -6.08
N LYS A 93 -13.35 -1.92 -6.56
CA LYS A 93 -12.63 -2.08 -7.85
C LYS A 93 -13.50 -1.68 -9.05
N ILE A 94 -14.82 -1.92 -8.99
CA ILE A 94 -15.75 -1.64 -10.09
C ILE A 94 -16.09 -0.15 -10.17
N ASP A 95 -16.48 0.47 -9.07
CA ASP A 95 -16.82 1.90 -8.99
C ASP A 95 -16.34 2.50 -7.66
N PRO A 96 -15.06 2.88 -7.57
CA PRO A 96 -14.48 3.40 -6.33
C PRO A 96 -15.15 4.70 -5.87
N VAL A 97 -15.53 5.60 -6.78
CA VAL A 97 -16.09 6.91 -6.43
C VAL A 97 -17.44 6.73 -5.73
N LEU A 98 -18.32 5.97 -6.34
CA LEU A 98 -19.67 5.76 -5.81
C LEU A 98 -19.61 4.93 -4.50
N VAL A 99 -18.82 3.86 -4.47
CA VAL A 99 -18.73 3.00 -3.28
C VAL A 99 -18.09 3.73 -2.09
N ILE A 100 -17.04 4.52 -2.31
CA ILE A 100 -16.43 5.34 -1.27
C ILE A 100 -17.43 6.36 -0.73
N SER A 101 -18.17 7.06 -1.60
CA SER A 101 -19.18 8.03 -1.16
C SER A 101 -20.25 7.38 -0.27
N GLN A 102 -20.67 6.17 -0.60
CA GLN A 102 -21.64 5.42 0.18
C GLN A 102 -21.06 4.91 1.52
N LEU A 103 -19.81 4.43 1.53
CA LEU A 103 -19.12 4.03 2.76
C LEU A 103 -18.95 5.24 3.70
N LEU A 104 -18.56 6.40 3.16
CA LEU A 104 -18.41 7.64 3.92
C LEU A 104 -19.74 8.17 4.49
N SER A 105 -20.89 7.77 3.95
CA SER A 105 -22.21 8.08 4.51
C SER A 105 -22.59 7.21 5.71
N LEU A 106 -21.79 6.18 6.03
CA LEU A 106 -22.02 5.33 7.19
C LEU A 106 -21.35 5.94 8.42
N ASP A 107 -22.07 5.94 9.53
CA ASP A 107 -21.53 6.36 10.80
C ASP A 107 -20.39 5.43 11.26
N ASP A 108 -19.33 6.01 11.80
CA ASP A 108 -18.22 5.30 12.44
C ASP A 108 -17.44 4.32 11.52
N VAL A 109 -17.50 4.46 10.20
CA VAL A 109 -16.83 3.52 9.28
C VAL A 109 -15.34 3.37 9.60
N ASN A 110 -14.63 4.49 9.81
CA ASN A 110 -13.20 4.48 10.10
C ASN A 110 -12.92 3.84 11.47
N VAL A 111 -13.69 4.19 12.50
CA VAL A 111 -13.52 3.65 13.85
C VAL A 111 -13.73 2.13 13.85
N LYS A 112 -14.74 1.64 13.15
CA LYS A 112 -15.01 0.19 13.04
C LYS A 112 -13.90 -0.55 12.30
N LEU A 113 -13.39 0.01 11.20
CA LEU A 113 -12.30 -0.60 10.45
C LEU A 113 -11.01 -0.63 11.26
N ILE A 114 -10.65 0.48 11.94
CA ILE A 114 -9.48 0.55 12.82
C ILE A 114 -9.60 -0.46 13.97
N THR A 115 -10.77 -0.50 14.64
CA THR A 115 -11.01 -1.46 15.73
C THR A 115 -10.87 -2.90 15.25
N TYR A 116 -11.37 -3.19 14.05
CA TYR A 116 -11.23 -4.52 13.45
C TYR A 116 -9.77 -4.86 13.12
N LEU A 117 -9.05 -3.93 12.48
CA LEU A 117 -7.65 -4.14 12.08
C LEU A 117 -6.69 -4.19 13.28
N ARG A 118 -7.01 -3.50 14.38
CA ARG A 118 -6.22 -3.52 15.63
C ARG A 118 -6.35 -4.82 16.41
N ASP A 119 -7.47 -5.53 16.25
CA ASP A 119 -7.74 -6.78 16.98
C ASP A 119 -7.00 -7.97 16.29
N THR A 120 -5.66 -7.90 16.34
CA THR A 120 -4.76 -8.89 15.72
C THR A 120 -4.80 -10.27 16.39
N GLN A 121 -5.43 -10.40 17.56
CA GLN A 121 -5.59 -11.69 18.26
C GLN A 121 -6.63 -12.60 17.59
N LYS A 122 -7.34 -12.10 16.58
CA LYS A 122 -8.25 -12.94 15.80
C LYS A 122 -7.44 -13.82 14.87
N GLU A 123 -7.52 -15.12 15.03
CA GLU A 123 -6.82 -16.14 14.22
C GLU A 123 -7.01 -15.98 12.69
N LYS A 124 -7.93 -15.12 12.23
CA LYS A 124 -8.23 -14.88 10.81
C LYS A 124 -8.74 -13.45 10.58
N ILE A 125 -7.81 -12.49 10.57
CA ILE A 125 -8.14 -11.14 10.09
C ILE A 125 -8.32 -11.19 8.58
N CYS A 126 -9.41 -10.60 8.09
CA CYS A 126 -9.58 -10.40 6.66
C CYS A 126 -8.75 -9.20 6.18
N THR A 127 -7.68 -9.46 5.45
CA THR A 127 -6.77 -8.43 4.94
C THR A 127 -7.45 -7.49 3.92
N ASP A 128 -8.57 -7.88 3.30
CA ASP A 128 -9.36 -7.00 2.44
C ASP A 128 -9.90 -5.76 3.17
N ALA A 129 -10.03 -5.82 4.51
CA ALA A 129 -10.38 -4.67 5.33
C ALA A 129 -9.35 -3.53 5.24
N ILE A 130 -8.06 -3.85 5.02
CA ILE A 130 -6.99 -2.86 4.85
C ILE A 130 -7.20 -2.07 3.56
N TYR A 131 -7.52 -2.74 2.46
CA TYR A 131 -7.80 -2.10 1.17
C TYR A 131 -9.02 -1.17 1.27
N ILE A 132 -10.07 -1.61 1.97
CA ILE A 132 -11.28 -0.80 2.19
C ILE A 132 -10.92 0.42 3.04
N PHE A 133 -10.15 0.22 4.11
CA PHE A 133 -9.73 1.29 5.00
C PHE A 133 -8.88 2.34 4.25
N GLU A 134 -7.88 1.91 3.48
CA GLU A 134 -7.06 2.81 2.65
C GLU A 134 -7.94 3.63 1.70
N SER A 135 -8.87 2.97 1.00
CA SER A 135 -9.76 3.61 0.04
C SER A 135 -10.65 4.69 0.67
N VAL A 136 -11.16 4.44 1.87
CA VAL A 136 -12.04 5.36 2.61
C VAL A 136 -11.22 6.47 3.28
N PHE A 137 -10.14 6.11 3.97
CA PHE A 137 -9.33 7.03 4.76
C PHE A 137 -8.56 8.04 3.90
N SER A 138 -8.11 7.63 2.71
CA SER A 138 -7.43 8.54 1.78
C SER A 138 -8.27 9.76 1.37
N LYS A 139 -9.59 9.71 1.59
CA LYS A 139 -10.54 10.80 1.29
C LYS A 139 -10.95 11.63 2.51
N ARG A 140 -10.63 11.20 3.73
CA ARG A 140 -10.94 11.91 4.98
C ARG A 140 -9.67 12.08 5.83
N ASN A 141 -9.13 13.27 5.89
CA ASN A 141 -7.98 13.59 6.76
C ASN A 141 -8.35 13.73 8.26
N GLU A 142 -9.60 13.48 8.65
CA GLU A 142 -10.18 13.88 9.94
C GLU A 142 -9.89 12.89 11.09
N CYS A 143 -9.11 11.85 10.87
CA CYS A 143 -8.93 10.79 11.87
C CYS A 143 -7.45 10.48 12.16
N LYS A 144 -6.56 11.46 12.06
CA LYS A 144 -5.12 11.25 12.31
C LYS A 144 -4.82 10.81 13.74
N GLU A 145 -5.59 11.27 14.71
CA GLU A 145 -5.51 10.86 16.12
C GLU A 145 -5.77 9.37 16.35
N LEU A 146 -6.40 8.70 15.41
CA LEU A 146 -6.66 7.25 15.49
C LEU A 146 -5.41 6.42 15.17
N PHE A 147 -4.36 7.02 14.58
CA PHE A 147 -3.07 6.36 14.33
C PHE A 147 -2.21 6.34 15.60
N THR A 148 -2.67 5.64 16.62
CA THR A 148 -1.89 5.37 17.81
C THR A 148 -0.71 4.44 17.49
N GLN A 149 0.31 4.40 18.36
CA GLN A 149 1.44 3.46 18.20
C GLN A 149 0.95 2.01 18.15
N ASP A 150 -0.03 1.63 18.96
CA ASP A 150 -0.60 0.28 18.97
C ASP A 150 -1.27 -0.07 17.65
N PHE A 151 -2.00 0.87 17.02
CA PHE A 151 -2.61 0.62 15.72
C PHE A 151 -1.55 0.48 14.62
N ILE A 152 -0.51 1.33 14.63
CA ILE A 152 0.59 1.23 13.69
C ILE A 152 1.34 -0.10 13.87
N MET A 153 1.59 -0.52 15.11
CA MET A 153 2.18 -1.83 15.42
C MET A 153 1.34 -2.96 14.82
N SER A 154 0.03 -2.93 15.03
CA SER A 154 -0.89 -3.93 14.45
C SER A 154 -0.86 -3.97 12.92
N LEU A 155 -0.71 -2.81 12.25
CA LEU A 155 -0.57 -2.76 10.79
C LEU A 155 0.74 -3.40 10.32
N PHE A 156 1.84 -3.20 11.03
CA PHE A 156 3.11 -3.87 10.72
C PHE A 156 3.02 -5.39 10.94
N GLU A 157 2.33 -5.85 12.00
CA GLU A 157 2.09 -7.27 12.24
C GLU A 157 1.23 -7.90 11.14
N LEU A 158 0.24 -7.16 10.62
CA LEU A 158 -0.62 -7.63 9.53
C LEU A 158 0.14 -7.86 8.23
N ILE A 159 1.26 -7.19 8.01
CA ILE A 159 2.09 -7.39 6.81
C ILE A 159 2.46 -8.86 6.62
N ASP A 160 2.79 -9.59 7.69
CA ASP A 160 3.13 -11.02 7.62
C ASP A 160 1.95 -11.93 7.24
N LEU A 161 0.73 -11.44 7.38
CA LEU A 161 -0.50 -12.21 7.14
C LEU A 161 -1.10 -11.95 5.76
N ILE A 162 -0.55 -10.99 5.02
CA ILE A 162 -1.09 -10.57 3.72
C ILE A 162 -0.47 -11.43 2.62
N GLU A 163 -1.33 -12.13 1.86
CA GLU A 163 -0.93 -12.93 0.69
C GLU A 163 -1.17 -12.20 -0.64
N ASP A 164 -2.03 -11.16 -0.63
CA ASP A 164 -2.47 -10.43 -1.83
C ASP A 164 -1.69 -9.12 -1.98
N ASP A 165 -1.02 -8.95 -3.13
CA ASP A 165 -0.19 -7.77 -3.43
C ASP A 165 -0.93 -6.44 -3.25
N LEU A 166 -2.21 -6.37 -3.60
CA LEU A 166 -3.01 -5.16 -3.50
C LEU A 166 -3.27 -4.77 -2.04
N ASN A 167 -3.56 -5.75 -1.18
CA ASN A 167 -3.72 -5.53 0.26
C ASN A 167 -2.39 -5.13 0.89
N PHE A 168 -1.30 -5.68 0.41
CA PHE A 168 0.06 -5.35 0.83
C PHE A 168 0.39 -3.88 0.53
N GLU A 169 0.16 -3.45 -0.71
CA GLU A 169 0.34 -2.05 -1.10
C GLU A 169 -0.56 -1.11 -0.29
N SER A 170 -1.79 -1.52 -0.01
CA SER A 170 -2.72 -0.74 0.82
C SER A 170 -2.24 -0.60 2.26
N ALA A 171 -1.66 -1.66 2.86
CA ALA A 171 -1.08 -1.59 4.20
C ALA A 171 0.04 -0.55 4.29
N VAL A 172 0.95 -0.53 3.30
CA VAL A 172 2.01 0.47 3.23
C VAL A 172 1.45 1.88 3.04
N LYS A 173 0.47 2.06 2.14
CA LYS A 173 -0.19 3.36 1.94
C LYS A 173 -0.89 3.86 3.21
N VAL A 174 -1.52 2.98 3.97
CA VAL A 174 -2.14 3.32 5.27
C VAL A 174 -1.07 3.73 6.28
N LEU A 175 0.03 2.99 6.38
CA LEU A 175 1.16 3.36 7.26
C LEU A 175 1.76 4.73 6.91
N MET A 176 1.86 5.05 5.62
CA MET A 176 2.32 6.37 5.16
C MET A 176 1.38 7.53 5.54
N LEU A 177 0.10 7.26 5.82
CA LEU A 177 -0.87 8.26 6.26
C LEU A 177 -0.79 8.53 7.76
N SER A 178 -0.04 7.73 8.53
CA SER A 178 0.13 7.90 9.96
C SER A 178 0.94 9.16 10.29
N GLU A 179 0.75 9.69 11.49
CA GLU A 179 1.57 10.82 11.96
C GLU A 179 3.04 10.40 12.10
N HIS A 180 3.92 11.25 11.60
CA HIS A 180 5.34 11.02 11.53
C HIS A 180 5.94 10.46 12.83
N ASN A 181 5.66 11.09 13.98
CA ASN A 181 6.28 10.72 15.25
C ASN A 181 5.90 9.29 15.72
N ASN A 182 4.65 8.90 15.57
CA ASN A 182 4.19 7.56 15.97
C ASN A 182 4.70 6.49 15.02
N PHE A 183 4.69 6.80 13.71
CA PHE A 183 5.19 5.89 12.69
C PHE A 183 6.68 5.59 12.88
N VAL A 184 7.53 6.62 13.02
CA VAL A 184 8.97 6.47 13.18
C VAL A 184 9.33 5.64 14.42
N LYS A 185 8.63 5.88 15.55
CA LYS A 185 8.87 5.11 16.78
C LYS A 185 8.61 3.61 16.60
N VAL A 186 7.53 3.25 15.91
CA VAL A 186 7.18 1.84 15.65
C VAL A 186 8.10 1.26 14.58
N TYR A 187 8.36 2.01 13.50
CA TYR A 187 9.18 1.59 12.39
C TYR A 187 10.57 1.10 12.84
N HIS A 188 11.26 1.84 13.71
CA HIS A 188 12.61 1.48 14.16
C HIS A 188 12.69 0.21 15.01
N ILE A 189 11.60 -0.22 15.62
CA ILE A 189 11.60 -1.39 16.49
C ILE A 189 10.93 -2.61 15.88
N HIS A 190 10.21 -2.42 14.75
CA HIS A 190 9.44 -3.51 14.19
C HIS A 190 10.23 -4.30 13.14
N ARG A 191 10.19 -5.64 13.23
CA ARG A 191 10.91 -6.54 12.32
C ARG A 191 10.53 -6.37 10.85
N ASN A 192 9.30 -5.95 10.55
CA ASN A 192 8.77 -5.78 9.20
C ASN A 192 9.10 -4.42 8.57
N ALA A 193 9.92 -3.58 9.22
CA ALA A 193 10.37 -2.31 8.67
C ALA A 193 11.07 -2.47 7.30
N ARG A 194 11.85 -3.55 7.14
CA ARG A 194 12.52 -3.87 5.86
C ARG A 194 11.54 -4.20 4.76
N VAL A 195 10.55 -5.04 5.04
CA VAL A 195 9.50 -5.39 4.07
C VAL A 195 8.72 -4.15 3.66
N PHE A 196 8.45 -3.25 4.61
CA PHE A 196 7.86 -1.96 4.32
C PHE A 196 8.70 -1.15 3.32
N ASN A 197 10.04 -1.07 3.51
CA ASN A 197 10.94 -0.36 2.60
C ASN A 197 10.90 -0.94 1.18
N GLU A 198 11.03 -2.25 1.05
CA GLU A 198 10.96 -2.92 -0.26
C GLU A 198 9.67 -2.57 -1.01
N ILE A 199 8.55 -2.54 -0.31
CA ILE A 199 7.26 -2.19 -0.91
C ILE A 199 7.18 -0.71 -1.23
N LEU A 200 7.65 0.17 -0.33
CA LEU A 200 7.67 1.60 -0.57
C LEU A 200 8.50 1.95 -1.82
N ILE A 201 9.68 1.36 -1.96
CA ILE A 201 10.56 1.51 -3.14
C ILE A 201 9.83 1.01 -4.40
N ARG A 202 9.20 -0.16 -4.34
CA ARG A 202 8.42 -0.70 -5.45
C ARG A 202 7.24 0.21 -5.83
N LEU A 203 6.56 0.82 -4.86
CA LEU A 203 5.48 1.76 -5.09
C LEU A 203 5.98 3.04 -5.76
N ILE A 204 7.09 3.62 -5.29
CA ILE A 204 7.71 4.79 -5.91
C ILE A 204 8.06 4.52 -7.38
N ASN A 205 8.58 3.33 -7.67
CA ASN A 205 8.93 2.94 -9.03
C ASN A 205 7.70 2.87 -9.96
N LYS A 206 6.59 2.33 -9.48
CA LYS A 206 5.35 2.13 -10.26
C LYS A 206 4.48 3.39 -10.38
N GLU A 207 4.62 4.36 -9.47
CA GLU A 207 3.71 5.51 -9.39
C GLU A 207 4.12 6.58 -10.42
N ASP A 208 3.13 7.07 -11.19
CA ASP A 208 3.31 8.15 -12.15
C ASP A 208 2.67 9.47 -11.68
N ASN A 209 1.77 9.41 -10.68
CA ASN A 209 1.14 10.61 -10.12
C ASN A 209 2.10 11.33 -9.18
N GLN A 210 2.49 12.56 -9.53
CA GLN A 210 3.49 13.33 -8.78
C GLN A 210 3.06 13.67 -7.35
N ASP A 211 1.79 13.95 -7.09
CA ASP A 211 1.32 14.26 -5.74
C ASP A 211 1.41 13.03 -4.80
N LYS A 212 1.20 11.83 -5.36
CA LYS A 212 1.41 10.60 -4.60
C LYS A 212 2.89 10.31 -4.41
N MET A 213 3.72 10.51 -5.44
CA MET A 213 5.17 10.38 -5.33
C MET A 213 5.75 11.30 -4.25
N ILE A 214 5.30 12.56 -4.18
CA ILE A 214 5.71 13.49 -3.11
C ILE A 214 5.43 12.92 -1.73
N LYS A 215 4.27 12.30 -1.51
CA LYS A 215 3.95 11.66 -0.22
C LYS A 215 4.89 10.48 0.09
N MET A 216 5.20 9.67 -0.92
CA MET A 216 6.11 8.53 -0.77
C MET A 216 7.55 8.98 -0.48
N PHE A 217 8.04 9.97 -1.23
CA PHE A 217 9.37 10.56 -0.97
C PHE A 217 9.44 11.25 0.40
N LYS A 218 8.38 11.93 0.85
CA LYS A 218 8.32 12.48 2.21
C LYS A 218 8.41 11.37 3.26
N CYS A 219 7.69 10.27 3.07
CA CYS A 219 7.76 9.13 3.98
C CYS A 219 9.19 8.55 4.04
N LEU A 220 9.80 8.31 2.89
CA LEU A 220 11.19 7.82 2.79
C LEU A 220 12.17 8.81 3.42
N ASN A 221 11.99 10.11 3.17
CA ASN A 221 12.82 11.16 3.75
C ASN A 221 12.76 11.16 5.28
N ASN A 222 11.57 10.99 5.85
CA ASN A 222 11.36 10.91 7.28
C ASN A 222 12.02 9.67 7.90
N ILE A 223 12.01 8.55 7.18
CA ILE A 223 12.73 7.33 7.59
C ILE A 223 14.23 7.61 7.65
N LEU A 224 14.79 8.15 6.58
CA LEU A 224 16.22 8.44 6.47
C LEU A 224 16.71 9.49 7.47
N ASP A 225 15.87 10.47 7.86
CA ASP A 225 16.22 11.48 8.88
C ASP A 225 16.33 10.92 10.28
N ASN A 226 15.61 9.86 10.57
CA ASN A 226 15.51 9.29 11.92
C ASN A 226 16.22 7.93 12.05
N GLU A 227 16.89 7.51 10.98
CA GLU A 227 17.54 6.22 10.94
C GLU A 227 18.76 6.18 11.87
N LYS A 228 18.73 5.28 12.84
CA LYS A 228 19.85 5.01 13.74
C LYS A 228 20.65 3.78 13.32
N ASP A 229 20.01 2.87 12.59
CA ASP A 229 20.56 1.60 12.16
C ASP A 229 20.39 1.49 10.62
N ASN A 230 21.39 0.96 9.94
CA ASN A 230 21.34 0.78 8.48
C ASN A 230 20.23 -0.21 8.08
N ILE A 231 19.00 0.29 7.88
CA ILE A 231 17.84 -0.53 7.54
C ILE A 231 17.74 -0.79 6.02
N LEU A 232 18.33 0.09 5.20
CA LEU A 232 18.40 -0.12 3.76
C LEU A 232 19.59 -1.00 3.40
N TYR A 233 19.31 -2.04 2.61
CA TYR A 233 20.37 -2.87 2.04
C TYR A 233 21.01 -2.21 0.80
N THR A 234 22.15 -2.71 0.41
CA THR A 234 22.84 -2.31 -0.83
C THR A 234 21.88 -2.38 -2.04
N THR A 235 21.12 -3.46 -2.17
CA THR A 235 20.14 -3.65 -3.26
C THR A 235 19.00 -2.64 -3.23
N ASP A 236 18.56 -2.20 -2.06
CA ASP A 236 17.52 -1.17 -1.91
C ASP A 236 18.06 0.18 -2.40
N ILE A 237 19.30 0.50 -2.03
CA ILE A 237 19.99 1.73 -2.43
C ILE A 237 20.22 1.75 -3.92
N GLU A 238 20.71 0.67 -4.51
CA GLU A 238 20.88 0.55 -5.97
C GLU A 238 19.56 0.74 -6.71
N SER A 239 18.50 0.10 -6.23
CA SER A 239 17.14 0.26 -6.79
C SER A 239 16.63 1.70 -6.66
N LEU A 240 16.89 2.36 -5.52
CA LEU A 240 16.53 3.77 -5.33
C LEU A 240 17.30 4.69 -6.26
N ILE A 241 18.59 4.46 -6.49
CA ILE A 241 19.40 5.23 -7.43
C ILE A 241 18.85 5.11 -8.85
N ASP A 242 18.47 3.90 -9.28
CA ASP A 242 17.84 3.69 -10.59
C ASP A 242 16.54 4.49 -10.73
N ILE A 243 15.69 4.42 -9.71
CA ILE A 243 14.43 5.15 -9.67
C ILE A 243 14.68 6.66 -9.69
N ILE A 244 15.61 7.15 -8.89
CA ILE A 244 15.98 8.58 -8.81
C ILE A 244 16.40 9.10 -10.18
N ILE A 245 17.29 8.41 -10.87
CA ILE A 245 17.77 8.81 -12.20
C ILE A 245 16.59 8.91 -13.17
N ILE A 246 15.73 7.91 -13.21
CA ILE A 246 14.54 7.90 -14.09
C ILE A 246 13.55 9.01 -13.70
N LYS A 247 13.23 9.15 -12.43
CA LYS A 247 12.23 10.11 -11.97
C LYS A 247 12.70 11.55 -12.08
N LEU A 248 13.99 11.85 -11.91
CA LEU A 248 14.54 13.20 -12.11
C LEU A 248 14.43 13.67 -13.56
N GLN A 249 14.49 12.76 -14.54
CA GLN A 249 14.34 13.10 -15.96
C GLN A 249 12.92 13.56 -16.32
N ILE A 250 11.91 13.16 -15.55
CA ILE A 250 10.49 13.44 -15.81
C ILE A 250 9.82 14.28 -14.70
N ALA A 251 10.57 14.66 -13.66
CA ALA A 251 10.03 15.37 -12.51
C ALA A 251 9.63 16.81 -12.87
N GLU A 252 8.43 17.20 -12.49
CA GLU A 252 8.04 18.60 -12.45
C GLU A 252 8.72 19.33 -11.29
N SER A 253 8.77 20.67 -11.35
CA SER A 253 9.43 21.52 -10.35
C SER A 253 9.05 21.22 -8.90
N LYS A 254 7.79 20.88 -8.64
CA LYS A 254 7.32 20.59 -7.27
C LYS A 254 7.76 19.23 -6.71
N LEU A 255 8.09 18.25 -7.54
CA LEU A 255 8.59 16.92 -7.11
C LEU A 255 10.11 16.91 -6.95
N MET A 256 10.81 17.64 -7.80
CA MET A 256 12.27 17.66 -7.88
C MET A 256 12.98 17.90 -6.54
N PRO A 257 12.58 18.87 -5.68
CA PRO A 257 13.23 19.09 -4.39
C PRO A 257 13.23 17.85 -3.49
N PHE A 258 12.14 17.06 -3.48
CA PHE A 258 12.04 15.87 -2.65
C PHE A 258 12.95 14.75 -3.14
N ILE A 259 13.07 14.57 -4.45
CA ILE A 259 13.99 13.58 -5.02
C ILE A 259 15.43 13.96 -4.70
N ILE A 260 15.79 15.25 -4.84
CA ILE A 260 17.13 15.74 -4.55
C ILE A 260 17.48 15.56 -3.06
N ASP A 261 16.53 15.85 -2.13
CA ASP A 261 16.75 15.64 -0.70
C ASP A 261 17.04 14.17 -0.37
N ILE A 262 16.29 13.26 -0.99
CA ILE A 262 16.55 11.82 -0.84
C ILE A 262 17.89 11.44 -1.43
N THR A 263 18.25 11.97 -2.60
CA THR A 263 19.55 11.68 -3.23
C THR A 263 20.70 12.11 -2.33
N GLU A 264 20.64 13.31 -1.76
CA GLU A 264 21.65 13.81 -0.83
C GLU A 264 21.83 12.86 0.37
N LYS A 265 20.74 12.31 0.92
CA LYS A 265 20.80 11.37 2.04
C LYS A 265 21.34 10.01 1.63
N ILE A 266 20.85 9.45 0.50
CA ILE A 266 21.30 8.15 0.01
C ILE A 266 22.78 8.18 -0.35
N THR A 267 23.27 9.24 -0.97
CA THR A 267 24.69 9.37 -1.34
C THR A 267 25.61 9.52 -0.12
N ASN A 268 25.07 9.88 1.04
CA ASN A 268 25.78 9.86 2.33
C ASN A 268 25.59 8.56 3.11
N TYR A 269 24.83 7.60 2.58
CA TYR A 269 24.53 6.37 3.28
C TYR A 269 25.72 5.40 3.24
N PRO A 270 26.09 4.74 4.35
CA PRO A 270 27.27 3.87 4.39
C PRO A 270 27.25 2.76 3.34
N GLU A 271 26.07 2.20 3.05
CA GLU A 271 25.91 1.15 2.04
C GLU A 271 26.17 1.67 0.60
N TYR A 272 25.87 2.95 0.31
CA TYR A 272 26.18 3.55 -0.99
C TYR A 272 27.69 3.65 -1.20
N TYR A 273 28.46 4.04 -0.17
CA TYR A 273 29.92 4.12 -0.27
C TYR A 273 30.59 2.78 -0.61
N LYS A 274 29.96 1.66 -0.32
CA LYS A 274 30.50 0.34 -0.63
C LYS A 274 30.52 0.08 -2.14
N THR A 275 29.48 0.46 -2.86
CA THR A 275 29.32 0.19 -4.29
C THR A 275 29.61 1.39 -5.19
N MET A 276 29.24 2.60 -4.75
CA MET A 276 29.19 3.83 -5.55
C MET A 276 28.44 3.62 -6.87
N TYR A 277 27.33 2.90 -6.77
CA TYR A 277 26.50 2.51 -7.89
C TYR A 277 26.10 3.71 -8.73
N LYS A 278 26.37 3.67 -10.03
CA LYS A 278 26.05 4.71 -11.01
C LYS A 278 26.52 6.12 -10.65
N ILE A 279 27.65 6.24 -9.93
CA ILE A 279 28.18 7.54 -9.49
C ILE A 279 28.41 8.50 -10.66
N ASP A 280 28.89 8.02 -11.80
CA ASP A 280 29.15 8.85 -12.97
C ASP A 280 27.87 9.35 -13.64
N GLU A 281 26.83 8.52 -13.68
CA GLU A 281 25.51 8.93 -14.17
C GLU A 281 24.90 10.00 -13.26
N LEU A 282 25.00 9.85 -11.94
CA LEU A 282 24.53 10.85 -10.98
C LEU A 282 25.33 12.16 -11.12
N LEU A 283 26.65 12.11 -11.22
CA LEU A 283 27.45 13.30 -11.39
C LEU A 283 27.03 14.08 -12.63
N ASN A 284 26.92 13.43 -13.78
CA ASN A 284 26.49 14.06 -15.03
C ASN A 284 25.09 14.69 -14.89
N LEU A 285 24.14 13.96 -14.28
CA LEU A 285 22.76 14.44 -14.09
C LEU A 285 22.71 15.69 -13.19
N PHE A 286 23.48 15.71 -12.10
CA PHE A 286 23.50 16.84 -11.18
C PHE A 286 24.32 18.01 -11.72
N GLU A 287 25.34 17.80 -12.54
CA GLU A 287 26.02 18.84 -13.28
C GLU A 287 25.06 19.55 -14.23
N ASP A 288 24.25 18.81 -14.98
CA ASP A 288 23.20 19.39 -15.83
C ASP A 288 22.24 20.27 -15.02
N PHE A 289 21.79 19.85 -13.85
CA PHE A 289 20.91 20.68 -13.00
C PHE A 289 21.63 21.89 -12.40
N ALA A 290 22.89 21.76 -11.99
CA ALA A 290 23.66 22.82 -11.35
C ALA A 290 23.94 24.02 -12.30
N TYR A 291 24.03 23.74 -13.59
CA TYR A 291 24.34 24.75 -14.60
C TYR A 291 23.21 25.12 -15.54
N ASN A 292 22.04 24.48 -15.40
CA ASN A 292 20.87 24.78 -16.21
C ASN A 292 20.13 26.03 -15.69
N ASN A 293 20.04 27.06 -16.55
CA ASN A 293 19.40 28.34 -16.20
C ASN A 293 17.89 28.25 -15.99
N THR A 294 17.21 27.19 -16.41
CA THR A 294 15.78 27.00 -16.25
C THR A 294 15.38 26.36 -14.93
N VAL A 295 16.36 25.84 -14.19
CA VAL A 295 16.14 25.15 -12.91
C VAL A 295 16.14 26.15 -11.75
N GLU A 296 15.32 25.91 -10.74
CA GLU A 296 15.23 26.74 -9.54
C GLU A 296 16.56 26.82 -8.78
N GLU A 297 16.87 27.99 -8.20
CA GLU A 297 18.16 28.22 -7.50
C GLU A 297 18.40 27.25 -6.33
N LEU A 298 17.34 26.87 -5.61
CA LEU A 298 17.45 25.88 -4.53
C LEU A 298 17.92 24.52 -5.05
N VAL A 299 17.38 24.08 -6.19
CA VAL A 299 17.76 22.83 -6.86
C VAL A 299 19.23 22.90 -7.32
N LYS A 300 19.64 24.02 -7.91
CA LYS A 300 21.05 24.22 -8.31
C LYS A 300 22.00 24.15 -7.12
N LEU A 301 21.66 24.81 -6.01
CA LEU A 301 22.49 24.82 -4.80
C LEU A 301 22.66 23.39 -4.24
N LYS A 302 21.56 22.64 -4.12
CA LYS A 302 21.60 21.25 -3.64
C LYS A 302 22.36 20.34 -4.61
N SER A 303 22.17 20.52 -5.92
CA SER A 303 22.91 19.78 -6.94
C SER A 303 24.43 19.97 -6.82
N LYS A 304 24.89 21.20 -6.63
CA LYS A 304 26.31 21.48 -6.37
C LYS A 304 26.84 20.75 -5.14
N LYS A 305 26.07 20.74 -4.05
CA LYS A 305 26.43 20.03 -2.83
C LYS A 305 26.56 18.51 -3.06
N ILE A 306 25.63 17.90 -3.80
CA ILE A 306 25.70 16.48 -4.16
C ILE A 306 26.92 16.19 -5.03
N ILE A 307 27.23 17.05 -6.01
CA ILE A 307 28.42 16.92 -6.85
C ILE A 307 29.70 16.93 -6.00
N GLU A 308 29.82 17.88 -5.06
CA GLU A 308 30.98 17.97 -4.15
C GLU A 308 31.12 16.67 -3.33
N GLN A 309 30.04 16.17 -2.74
CA GLN A 309 30.03 14.93 -1.96
C GLN A 309 30.45 13.71 -2.79
N LEU A 310 29.81 13.51 -3.96
CA LEU A 310 30.11 12.38 -4.83
C LEU A 310 31.57 12.44 -5.35
N SER A 311 32.06 13.63 -5.71
CA SER A 311 33.42 13.84 -6.18
C SER A 311 34.44 13.56 -5.09
N GLN A 312 34.16 13.95 -3.85
CA GLN A 312 35.01 13.64 -2.70
C GLN A 312 35.05 12.12 -2.45
N SER A 313 33.88 11.46 -2.38
CA SER A 313 33.77 10.01 -2.18
C SER A 313 34.53 9.22 -3.26
N LYS A 314 34.44 9.66 -4.50
CA LYS A 314 35.17 9.05 -5.62
C LYS A 314 36.68 9.15 -5.47
N ARG A 315 37.19 10.30 -4.96
CA ARG A 315 38.63 10.50 -4.72
C ARG A 315 39.16 9.65 -3.56
N GLU A 316 38.36 9.47 -2.51
CA GLU A 316 38.76 8.70 -1.33
C GLU A 316 38.84 7.18 -1.61
N LYS A 317 38.16 6.70 -2.67
CA LYS A 317 38.16 5.31 -3.06
C LYS A 317 39.23 4.92 -4.10
N LEU A 318 39.76 5.91 -4.82
CA LEU A 318 40.87 5.73 -5.78
C LEU A 318 42.21 5.76 -5.06
#